data_63f20a2f7cbc23e1154e1db0b45f1cdc
#
_entry.id   63f20a2f7cbc23e1154e1db0b45f1cdc
#
_cell.length_a   1.000
_cell.length_b   1.000
_cell.length_c   1.000
_cell.angle_alpha   90.00
_cell.angle_beta   90.00
_cell.angle_gamma   90.00
#
_symmetry.space_group_name_H-M   'P 1'
#
loop_
_entity.id
_entity.type
_entity.pdbx_description
1 polymer ?
#
loop_
_entity_poly.entity_id
_entity_poly.type
_entity_poly.pdbx_seq_one_letter_code
_entity_poly.pdbx_strand_id
1 'polypeptide(L)'
;MAINLASKYSDQIAEVFTRSSFIKGKTAETFDLTGVKTLKVYTPITVEEVDYDRDGGLGRYGAVTEMQDVVQELTMTQDKAFTLTIDKGNNLDQNLVKNAADMLRLQLSEKSTPAADKYAFRRFVTMAGTIAESAKPTRADIISKIADASQALDDALVPDDNRYLYLTSEMYKLVCTSDEFSGVDVLARQSIAKGVCGEVFGMNVVRVPKSYLPEGVYFLVAHKDAVLMPYKIADAKVHEDPVGVSGALIEGRHYYDAYVLGAKCGGVYALVATGLVSAKPVISGGKITGSGSVRYTLDGSDPRYSDSAKDYTANAVLTAESGCKIRAYMTETGKFPSAVAEG
;
A
#
# COMPACT_ATOMS: atom_id res chain seq x y z
N MET A 1 28.17 34.17 -45.44
CA MET A 1 27.18 34.91 -44.64
C MET A 1 26.33 33.89 -43.89
N ALA A 2 26.39 33.88 -42.56
CA ALA A 2 25.51 33.05 -41.79
C ALA A 2 24.12 33.69 -41.73
N ILE A 3 23.08 32.98 -42.14
CA ILE A 3 21.69 33.45 -42.05
C ILE A 3 21.29 33.34 -40.57
N ASN A 4 21.10 34.50 -39.92
CA ASN A 4 20.56 34.55 -38.57
C ASN A 4 19.05 34.27 -38.63
N LEU A 5 18.65 33.03 -38.27
CA LEU A 5 17.26 32.67 -38.15
C LEU A 5 16.75 33.19 -36.81
N ALA A 6 15.73 34.02 -36.83
CA ALA A 6 15.06 34.48 -35.60
C ALA A 6 14.34 33.31 -34.94
N SER A 7 14.68 33.02 -33.68
CA SER A 7 13.94 32.04 -32.86
C SER A 7 12.78 32.75 -32.15
N LYS A 8 11.56 32.22 -32.29
CA LYS A 8 10.38 32.69 -31.57
C LYS A 8 10.08 31.72 -30.45
N TYR A 9 9.94 32.21 -29.23
CA TYR A 9 9.47 31.41 -28.13
C TYR A 9 7.96 31.14 -28.30
N SER A 10 7.53 29.91 -27.91
CA SER A 10 6.11 29.58 -27.87
C SER A 10 5.45 30.29 -26.71
N ASP A 11 4.26 30.82 -26.90
CA ASP A 11 3.43 31.41 -25.85
C ASP A 11 2.71 30.32 -25.02
N GLN A 12 2.94 29.05 -25.34
CA GLN A 12 2.33 27.91 -24.68
C GLN A 12 3.38 26.98 -24.05
N ILE A 13 3.12 26.51 -22.85
CA ILE A 13 3.95 25.51 -22.17
C ILE A 13 3.47 24.12 -22.60
N ALA A 14 4.41 23.30 -23.07
CA ALA A 14 4.14 21.87 -23.29
C ALA A 14 4.15 21.14 -21.93
N GLU A 15 2.99 20.76 -21.46
CA GLU A 15 2.84 19.97 -20.24
C GLU A 15 3.06 18.48 -20.52
N VAL A 16 3.69 17.79 -19.58
CA VAL A 16 3.83 16.34 -19.63
C VAL A 16 2.49 15.69 -19.26
N PHE A 17 2.12 14.61 -19.95
CA PHE A 17 0.92 13.86 -19.60
C PHE A 17 1.01 13.33 -18.16
N THR A 18 0.04 13.70 -17.32
CA THR A 18 -0.06 13.27 -15.94
C THR A 18 -1.39 12.59 -15.67
N ARG A 19 -1.44 11.76 -14.65
CA ARG A 19 -2.68 11.17 -14.15
C ARG A 19 -2.89 11.60 -12.71
N SER A 20 -4.16 11.70 -12.32
CA SER A 20 -4.54 11.82 -10.92
C SER A 20 -4.07 10.60 -10.11
N SER A 21 -3.98 10.74 -8.79
CA SER A 21 -3.62 9.62 -7.89
C SER A 21 -4.47 8.36 -8.15
N PHE A 22 -3.82 7.20 -8.16
CA PHE A 22 -4.49 5.90 -8.28
C PHE A 22 -5.11 5.44 -6.96
N ILE A 23 -4.67 6.01 -5.84
CA ILE A 23 -5.01 5.60 -4.47
C ILE A 23 -6.09 6.51 -3.86
N LYS A 24 -6.14 7.78 -4.25
CA LYS A 24 -7.08 8.77 -3.72
C LYS A 24 -8.54 8.26 -3.77
N GLY A 25 -9.22 8.30 -2.64
CA GLY A 25 -10.60 7.82 -2.49
C GLY A 25 -10.76 6.31 -2.35
N LYS A 26 -9.64 5.54 -2.38
CA LYS A 26 -9.62 4.07 -2.28
C LYS A 26 -8.91 3.58 -1.01
N THR A 27 -8.72 4.46 -0.04
CA THR A 27 -8.17 4.19 1.29
C THR A 27 -9.17 4.59 2.35
N ALA A 28 -9.08 4.00 3.53
CA ALA A 28 -9.90 4.40 4.67
C ALA A 28 -9.53 5.81 5.15
N GLU A 29 -10.54 6.56 5.54
CA GLU A 29 -10.41 7.90 6.11
C GLU A 29 -10.80 7.90 7.62
N THR A 30 -10.82 6.71 8.23
CA THR A 30 -11.37 6.49 9.57
C THR A 30 -10.48 7.06 10.69
N PHE A 31 -9.17 7.15 10.44
CA PHE A 31 -8.21 7.58 11.45
C PHE A 31 -7.61 8.94 11.13
N ASP A 32 -7.75 9.90 12.05
CA ASP A 32 -7.15 11.22 11.96
C ASP A 32 -5.85 11.28 12.76
N LEU A 33 -4.75 11.63 12.10
CA LEU A 33 -3.44 11.85 12.71
C LEU A 33 -3.15 13.35 12.97
N THR A 34 -4.16 14.19 12.95
CA THR A 34 -4.02 15.62 13.22
C THR A 34 -3.46 15.85 14.63
N GLY A 35 -2.41 16.64 14.73
CA GLY A 35 -1.80 17.01 16.02
C GLY A 35 -0.83 16.01 16.63
N VAL A 36 -0.78 14.73 16.15
CA VAL A 36 0.11 13.69 16.70
C VAL A 36 1.05 13.14 15.64
N LYS A 37 2.27 12.75 16.04
CA LYS A 37 3.24 12.08 15.14
C LYS A 37 2.94 10.58 15.04
N THR A 38 2.49 9.99 16.11
CA THR A 38 2.22 8.57 16.26
C THR A 38 0.80 8.38 16.75
N LEU A 39 0.06 7.49 16.11
CA LEU A 39 -1.26 7.05 16.52
C LEU A 39 -1.17 5.60 16.95
N LYS A 40 -1.72 5.27 18.11
CA LYS A 40 -1.90 3.89 18.57
C LYS A 40 -3.32 3.44 18.26
N VAL A 41 -3.43 2.39 17.46
CA VAL A 41 -4.70 1.75 17.11
C VAL A 41 -4.85 0.51 17.98
N TYR A 42 -5.92 0.46 18.76
CA TYR A 42 -6.25 -0.66 19.63
C TYR A 42 -7.22 -1.60 18.91
N THR A 43 -6.89 -2.88 18.91
CA THR A 43 -7.75 -3.95 18.38
C THR A 43 -8.09 -4.89 19.54
N PRO A 44 -9.34 -4.90 20.04
CA PRO A 44 -9.74 -5.81 21.10
C PRO A 44 -9.72 -7.26 20.62
N ILE A 45 -9.22 -8.16 21.47
CA ILE A 45 -9.22 -9.60 21.22
C ILE A 45 -10.54 -10.15 21.78
N THR A 46 -11.33 -10.77 20.90
CA THR A 46 -12.54 -11.51 21.30
C THR A 46 -12.19 -12.91 21.77
N VAL A 47 -13.02 -13.49 22.60
CA VAL A 47 -12.88 -14.87 23.11
C VAL A 47 -13.83 -15.80 22.36
N GLU A 48 -13.44 -17.06 22.22
CA GLU A 48 -14.30 -18.09 21.66
C GLU A 48 -15.46 -18.42 22.62
N GLU A 49 -16.62 -18.76 22.06
CA GLU A 49 -17.75 -19.22 22.85
C GLU A 49 -17.48 -20.61 23.42
N VAL A 50 -17.90 -20.85 24.66
CA VAL A 50 -17.84 -22.14 25.31
C VAL A 50 -19.24 -22.61 25.59
N ASP A 51 -19.44 -23.95 25.68
CA ASP A 51 -20.73 -24.52 26.03
C ASP A 51 -21.15 -24.11 27.44
N TYR A 52 -22.40 -23.69 27.58
CA TYR A 52 -22.95 -23.32 28.87
C TYR A 52 -23.23 -24.59 29.70
N ASP A 53 -22.57 -24.72 30.84
CA ASP A 53 -22.76 -25.83 31.76
C ASP A 53 -24.03 -25.63 32.61
N ARG A 54 -25.13 -26.35 32.26
CA ARG A 54 -26.41 -26.27 32.96
C ARG A 54 -26.40 -26.89 34.35
N ASP A 55 -25.54 -27.88 34.55
CA ASP A 55 -25.47 -28.66 35.80
C ASP A 55 -24.31 -28.19 36.68
N GLY A 56 -23.45 -27.29 36.21
CA GLY A 56 -22.34 -26.70 36.95
C GLY A 56 -22.80 -25.74 38.04
N GLY A 57 -21.96 -25.56 39.03
CA GLY A 57 -22.15 -24.61 40.13
C GLY A 57 -21.87 -23.17 39.69
N LEU A 58 -20.88 -22.53 40.31
CA LEU A 58 -20.35 -21.21 39.88
C LEU A 58 -19.45 -21.39 38.67
N GLY A 59 -19.54 -20.47 37.69
CA GLY A 59 -18.69 -20.53 36.50
C GLY A 59 -19.34 -21.19 35.26
N ARG A 60 -20.67 -21.25 35.21
CA ARG A 60 -21.44 -21.86 34.09
C ARG A 60 -21.16 -21.28 32.71
N TYR A 61 -20.62 -20.05 32.63
CA TYR A 61 -20.22 -19.35 31.41
C TYR A 61 -18.74 -19.59 31.03
N GLY A 62 -18.06 -20.53 31.66
CA GLY A 62 -16.64 -20.79 31.50
C GLY A 62 -15.75 -19.88 32.37
N ALA A 63 -14.47 -19.86 32.09
CA ALA A 63 -13.51 -19.04 32.83
C ALA A 63 -13.70 -17.55 32.53
N VAL A 64 -13.66 -16.72 33.56
CA VAL A 64 -13.67 -15.25 33.38
C VAL A 64 -12.28 -14.81 32.98
N THR A 65 -12.18 -14.22 31.81
CA THR A 65 -10.93 -13.61 31.29
C THR A 65 -11.16 -12.12 31.03
N GLU A 66 -10.19 -11.30 31.36
CA GLU A 66 -10.21 -9.87 31.00
C GLU A 66 -9.93 -9.70 29.51
N MET A 67 -10.68 -8.81 28.86
CA MET A 67 -10.47 -8.50 27.44
C MET A 67 -9.10 -7.85 27.25
N GLN A 68 -8.31 -8.43 26.35
CA GLN A 68 -6.98 -7.93 25.98
C GLN A 68 -7.06 -7.18 24.65
N ASP A 69 -6.10 -6.29 24.40
CA ASP A 69 -5.98 -5.51 23.19
C ASP A 69 -4.63 -5.74 22.51
N VAL A 70 -4.65 -5.86 21.19
CA VAL A 70 -3.43 -5.72 20.36
C VAL A 70 -3.28 -4.26 19.94
N VAL A 71 -2.11 -3.71 20.18
CA VAL A 71 -1.79 -2.32 19.84
C VAL A 71 -0.93 -2.27 18.60
N GLN A 72 -1.38 -1.52 17.60
CA GLN A 72 -0.58 -1.18 16.42
C GLN A 72 -0.16 0.28 16.49
N GLU A 73 1.14 0.55 16.33
CA GLU A 73 1.69 1.90 16.31
C GLU A 73 1.87 2.40 14.87
N LEU A 74 1.22 3.49 14.52
CA LEU A 74 1.28 4.14 13.22
C LEU A 74 2.08 5.44 13.35
N THR A 75 3.37 5.40 13.04
CA THR A 75 4.27 6.56 13.12
C THR A 75 4.57 7.11 11.74
N MET A 76 4.25 8.37 11.49
CA MET A 76 4.50 9.04 10.21
C MET A 76 5.99 9.29 9.98
N THR A 77 6.48 8.91 8.80
CA THR A 77 7.91 8.94 8.46
C THR A 77 8.24 9.79 7.23
N GLN A 78 7.29 10.06 6.33
CA GLN A 78 7.56 10.76 5.08
C GLN A 78 7.28 12.25 5.20
N ASP A 79 8.34 13.04 5.37
CA ASP A 79 8.29 14.51 5.34
C ASP A 79 9.06 14.99 4.10
N LYS A 80 8.34 15.46 3.09
CA LYS A 80 8.88 15.85 1.79
C LYS A 80 8.60 17.31 1.52
N ALA A 81 9.59 18.02 1.00
CA ALA A 81 9.45 19.42 0.61
C ALA A 81 10.04 19.66 -0.77
N PHE A 82 9.59 20.72 -1.41
CA PHE A 82 10.18 21.24 -2.64
C PHE A 82 10.17 22.76 -2.62
N THR A 83 11.11 23.34 -3.34
CA THR A 83 11.22 24.80 -3.54
C THR A 83 11.56 25.07 -5.00
N LEU A 84 10.83 26.00 -5.62
CA LEU A 84 11.02 26.44 -7.00
C LEU A 84 11.02 27.97 -7.04
N THR A 85 11.90 28.56 -7.87
CA THR A 85 11.94 30.01 -8.10
C THR A 85 11.59 30.32 -9.55
N ILE A 86 10.85 31.40 -9.75
CA ILE A 86 10.58 31.99 -11.05
C ILE A 86 11.16 33.40 -11.03
N ASP A 87 12.33 33.57 -11.64
CA ASP A 87 12.96 34.89 -11.74
C ASP A 87 12.18 35.81 -12.70
N LYS A 88 11.98 37.04 -12.30
CA LYS A 88 11.16 38.01 -13.03
C LYS A 88 11.78 38.40 -14.37
N GLY A 89 13.10 38.60 -14.40
CA GLY A 89 13.82 38.95 -15.64
C GLY A 89 13.76 37.80 -16.65
N ASN A 90 14.08 36.59 -16.21
CA ASN A 90 14.05 35.40 -17.09
C ASN A 90 12.62 35.09 -17.56
N ASN A 91 11.61 35.35 -16.74
CA ASN A 91 10.23 35.14 -17.14
C ASN A 91 9.72 36.16 -18.13
N LEU A 92 10.16 37.44 -18.00
CA LEU A 92 9.92 38.49 -18.99
C LEU A 92 10.56 38.14 -20.36
N ASP A 93 11.79 37.66 -20.36
CA ASP A 93 12.48 37.21 -21.56
C ASP A 93 11.82 36.00 -22.24
N GLN A 94 11.02 35.26 -21.48
CA GLN A 94 10.20 34.12 -21.94
C GLN A 94 8.72 34.48 -22.16
N ASN A 95 8.40 35.76 -22.41
CA ASN A 95 7.05 36.29 -22.65
C ASN A 95 6.04 35.99 -21.47
N LEU A 96 6.50 35.98 -20.23
CA LEU A 96 5.68 35.75 -19.04
C LEU A 96 4.90 34.42 -19.06
N VAL A 97 5.43 33.39 -19.71
CA VAL A 97 4.75 32.07 -19.87
C VAL A 97 4.62 31.34 -18.55
N LYS A 98 5.50 31.60 -17.57
CA LYS A 98 5.49 30.90 -16.28
C LYS A 98 4.63 31.63 -15.26
N ASN A 99 3.45 31.07 -14.96
CA ASN A 99 2.61 31.49 -13.85
C ASN A 99 2.94 30.61 -12.63
N ALA A 100 3.09 31.22 -11.45
CA ALA A 100 3.45 30.52 -10.23
C ALA A 100 2.41 29.45 -9.84
N ALA A 101 1.12 29.73 -9.99
CA ALA A 101 0.06 28.77 -9.68
C ALA A 101 0.07 27.56 -10.63
N ASP A 102 0.30 27.78 -11.93
CA ASP A 102 0.40 26.70 -12.92
C ASP A 102 1.65 25.84 -12.69
N MET A 103 2.79 26.46 -12.38
CA MET A 103 4.02 25.74 -12.05
C MET A 103 3.87 24.91 -10.80
N LEU A 104 3.18 25.43 -9.78
CA LEU A 104 2.83 24.67 -8.56
C LEU A 104 1.95 23.46 -8.92
N ARG A 105 0.88 23.67 -9.70
CA ARG A 105 -0.01 22.58 -10.16
C ARG A 105 0.77 21.49 -10.91
N LEU A 106 1.66 21.87 -11.80
CA LEU A 106 2.53 20.95 -12.55
C LEU A 106 3.46 20.17 -11.61
N GLN A 107 4.14 20.82 -10.68
CA GLN A 107 5.01 20.17 -9.71
C GLN A 107 4.24 19.14 -8.87
N LEU A 108 3.05 19.48 -8.40
CA LEU A 108 2.20 18.57 -7.63
C LEU A 108 1.77 17.36 -8.46
N SER A 109 1.32 17.57 -9.71
CA SER A 109 0.80 16.50 -10.56
C SER A 109 1.90 15.62 -11.16
N GLU A 110 3.05 16.18 -11.51
CA GLU A 110 4.13 15.44 -12.19
C GLU A 110 5.10 14.74 -11.22
N LYS A 111 5.29 15.27 -10.02
CA LYS A 111 6.30 14.78 -9.09
C LYS A 111 5.73 14.34 -7.75
N SER A 112 5.01 15.21 -7.05
CA SER A 112 4.59 14.94 -5.67
C SER A 112 3.56 13.81 -5.58
N THR A 113 2.50 13.86 -6.38
CA THR A 113 1.46 12.82 -6.40
C THR A 113 2.00 11.45 -6.85
N PRO A 114 2.76 11.34 -7.96
CA PRO A 114 3.35 10.06 -8.35
C PRO A 114 4.33 9.49 -7.32
N ALA A 115 5.11 10.34 -6.64
CA ALA A 115 6.03 9.90 -5.61
C ALA A 115 5.30 9.33 -4.38
N ALA A 116 4.20 9.98 -3.96
CA ALA A 116 3.37 9.54 -2.86
C ALA A 116 2.67 8.21 -3.18
N ASP A 117 2.08 8.07 -4.38
CA ASP A 117 1.44 6.82 -4.81
C ASP A 117 2.44 5.65 -4.86
N LYS A 118 3.63 5.86 -5.43
CA LYS A 118 4.69 4.82 -5.47
C LYS A 118 5.10 4.38 -4.07
N TYR A 119 5.25 5.32 -3.15
CA TYR A 119 5.56 5.04 -1.77
C TYR A 119 4.45 4.21 -1.11
N ALA A 120 3.19 4.62 -1.29
CA ALA A 120 2.04 3.93 -0.71
C ALA A 120 1.90 2.51 -1.26
N PHE A 121 2.02 2.28 -2.57
CA PHE A 121 2.02 0.93 -3.15
C PHE A 121 3.13 0.05 -2.57
N ARG A 122 4.34 0.61 -2.41
CA ARG A 122 5.44 -0.13 -1.79
C ARG A 122 5.10 -0.55 -0.36
N ARG A 123 4.51 0.35 0.43
CA ARG A 123 4.09 0.07 1.81
C ARG A 123 2.99 -0.98 1.86
N PHE A 124 1.96 -0.86 1.01
CA PHE A 124 0.85 -1.81 0.96
C PHE A 124 1.33 -3.23 0.60
N VAL A 125 2.23 -3.35 -0.38
CA VAL A 125 2.82 -4.66 -0.72
C VAL A 125 3.67 -5.22 0.42
N THR A 126 4.55 -4.40 1.02
CA THR A 126 5.42 -4.84 2.13
C THR A 126 4.64 -5.22 3.38
N MET A 127 3.50 -4.55 3.61
CA MET A 127 2.62 -4.79 4.75
C MET A 127 1.36 -5.59 4.37
N ALA A 128 1.35 -6.29 3.25
CA ALA A 128 0.21 -7.12 2.86
C ALA A 128 0.04 -8.31 3.82
N GLY A 129 -1.20 -8.67 4.12
CA GLY A 129 -1.51 -9.84 4.92
C GLY A 129 -1.02 -11.12 4.26
N THR A 130 -1.24 -11.22 2.94
CA THR A 130 -0.78 -12.34 2.13
C THR A 130 0.10 -11.84 0.99
N ILE A 131 1.33 -12.36 0.91
CA ILE A 131 2.24 -12.15 -0.22
C ILE A 131 2.51 -13.50 -0.85
N ALA A 132 1.92 -13.74 -2.02
CA ALA A 132 2.07 -14.99 -2.75
C ALA A 132 3.13 -14.87 -3.84
N GLU A 133 3.93 -15.92 -4.01
CA GLU A 133 4.91 -16.03 -5.09
C GLU A 133 4.35 -16.81 -6.29
N SER A 134 4.69 -16.34 -7.48
CA SER A 134 4.35 -17.04 -8.70
C SER A 134 5.35 -16.79 -9.80
N ALA A 135 5.45 -17.74 -10.74
CA ALA A 135 6.02 -17.44 -12.04
C ALA A 135 5.22 -16.32 -12.72
N LYS A 136 5.82 -15.65 -13.69
CA LYS A 136 5.14 -14.56 -14.41
C LYS A 136 3.82 -15.05 -14.99
N PRO A 137 2.69 -14.40 -14.66
CA PRO A 137 1.39 -14.80 -15.19
C PRO A 137 1.35 -14.77 -16.71
N THR A 138 0.66 -15.75 -17.27
CA THR A 138 0.41 -15.89 -18.71
C THR A 138 -1.06 -15.61 -19.02
N ARG A 139 -1.42 -15.58 -20.31
CA ARG A 139 -2.80 -15.43 -20.76
C ARG A 139 -3.73 -16.53 -20.21
N ALA A 140 -3.21 -17.74 -20.06
CA ALA A 140 -3.99 -18.90 -19.65
C ALA A 140 -4.22 -19.00 -18.12
N ASP A 141 -3.37 -18.36 -17.29
CA ASP A 141 -3.41 -18.53 -15.83
C ASP A 141 -3.68 -17.26 -15.05
N ILE A 142 -3.70 -16.10 -15.71
CA ILE A 142 -3.90 -14.80 -15.03
C ILE A 142 -5.24 -14.73 -14.29
N ILE A 143 -6.30 -15.24 -14.88
CA ILE A 143 -7.65 -15.22 -14.29
C ILE A 143 -7.69 -16.15 -13.07
N SER A 144 -7.13 -17.35 -13.18
CA SER A 144 -7.01 -18.28 -12.04
C SER A 144 -6.24 -17.63 -10.88
N LYS A 145 -5.12 -16.94 -11.14
CA LYS A 145 -4.36 -16.24 -10.09
C LYS A 145 -5.13 -15.07 -9.45
N ILE A 146 -5.98 -14.39 -10.21
CA ILE A 146 -6.86 -13.37 -9.65
C ILE A 146 -7.98 -14.02 -8.83
N ALA A 147 -8.50 -15.17 -9.25
CA ALA A 147 -9.46 -15.94 -8.49
C ALA A 147 -8.87 -16.45 -7.16
N ASP A 148 -7.62 -16.94 -7.17
CA ASP A 148 -6.90 -17.35 -5.94
C ASP A 148 -6.76 -16.17 -4.96
N ALA A 149 -6.51 -14.96 -5.48
CA ALA A 149 -6.47 -13.76 -4.63
C ALA A 149 -7.86 -13.41 -4.06
N SER A 150 -8.94 -13.52 -4.85
CA SER A 150 -10.31 -13.32 -4.36
C SER A 150 -10.65 -14.34 -3.28
N GLN A 151 -10.35 -15.62 -3.52
CA GLN A 151 -10.55 -16.69 -2.54
C GLN A 151 -9.80 -16.41 -1.23
N ALA A 152 -8.55 -15.95 -1.30
CA ALA A 152 -7.78 -15.62 -0.08
C ALA A 152 -8.42 -14.49 0.73
N LEU A 153 -9.08 -13.51 0.09
CA LEU A 153 -9.84 -12.47 0.78
C LEU A 153 -11.12 -13.04 1.38
N ASP A 154 -11.82 -13.93 0.68
CA ASP A 154 -13.05 -14.57 1.16
C ASP A 154 -12.77 -15.47 2.37
N ASP A 155 -11.69 -16.26 2.32
CA ASP A 155 -11.21 -17.09 3.45
C ASP A 155 -10.81 -16.22 4.67
N ALA A 156 -10.37 -14.98 4.44
CA ALA A 156 -10.09 -13.99 5.47
C ALA A 156 -11.33 -13.18 5.92
N LEU A 157 -12.54 -13.56 5.49
CA LEU A 157 -13.84 -12.92 5.79
C LEU A 157 -13.87 -11.41 5.44
N VAL A 158 -13.17 -11.02 4.38
CA VAL A 158 -13.16 -9.63 3.91
C VAL A 158 -14.47 -9.34 3.16
N PRO A 159 -15.17 -8.22 3.40
CA PRO A 159 -16.38 -7.86 2.65
C PRO A 159 -16.14 -7.78 1.15
N ASP A 160 -17.16 -8.12 0.34
CA ASP A 160 -17.05 -8.15 -1.12
C ASP A 160 -17.02 -6.75 -1.75
N ASP A 161 -17.60 -5.77 -1.07
CA ASP A 161 -17.62 -4.39 -1.53
C ASP A 161 -16.26 -3.71 -1.35
N ASN A 162 -16.01 -2.64 -2.11
CA ASN A 162 -14.80 -1.82 -1.99
C ASN A 162 -13.46 -2.56 -2.11
N ARG A 163 -13.42 -3.68 -2.81
CA ARG A 163 -12.18 -4.37 -3.20
C ARG A 163 -11.62 -3.75 -4.47
N TYR A 164 -10.34 -3.42 -4.47
CA TYR A 164 -9.63 -2.82 -5.61
C TYR A 164 -8.51 -3.74 -6.06
N LEU A 165 -8.52 -4.09 -7.36
CA LEU A 165 -7.48 -4.87 -8.01
C LEU A 165 -6.57 -3.94 -8.83
N TYR A 166 -5.37 -3.68 -8.34
CA TYR A 166 -4.36 -2.87 -9.01
C TYR A 166 -3.51 -3.75 -9.92
N LEU A 167 -3.73 -3.63 -11.23
CA LEU A 167 -3.03 -4.39 -12.26
C LEU A 167 -1.99 -3.53 -12.95
N THR A 168 -0.79 -4.08 -13.19
CA THR A 168 0.12 -3.45 -14.15
C THR A 168 -0.50 -3.46 -15.55
N SER A 169 -0.11 -2.51 -16.41
CA SER A 169 -0.64 -2.44 -17.78
C SER A 169 -0.40 -3.73 -18.58
N GLU A 170 0.67 -4.47 -18.25
CA GLU A 170 0.97 -5.77 -18.85
C GLU A 170 -0.03 -6.84 -18.38
N MET A 171 -0.27 -6.95 -17.08
CA MET A 171 -1.25 -7.90 -16.53
C MET A 171 -2.67 -7.57 -16.98
N TYR A 172 -3.02 -6.28 -17.03
CA TYR A 172 -4.30 -5.84 -17.57
C TYR A 172 -4.53 -6.30 -19.01
N LYS A 173 -3.50 -6.21 -19.88
CA LYS A 173 -3.56 -6.74 -21.25
C LYS A 173 -3.85 -8.25 -21.24
N LEU A 174 -3.19 -9.02 -20.35
CA LEU A 174 -3.41 -10.48 -20.27
C LEU A 174 -4.84 -10.80 -19.84
N VAL A 175 -5.40 -10.07 -18.88
CA VAL A 175 -6.81 -10.22 -18.46
C VAL A 175 -7.76 -9.97 -19.63
N CYS A 176 -7.61 -8.84 -20.33
CA CYS A 176 -8.48 -8.50 -21.46
C CYS A 176 -8.36 -9.47 -22.65
N THR A 177 -7.25 -10.19 -22.78
CA THR A 177 -7.02 -11.16 -23.87
C THR A 177 -7.18 -12.62 -23.44
N SER A 178 -7.51 -12.90 -22.17
CA SER A 178 -7.71 -14.28 -21.69
C SER A 178 -8.90 -14.95 -22.38
N ASP A 179 -8.84 -16.27 -22.51
CA ASP A 179 -9.88 -17.04 -23.21
C ASP A 179 -11.20 -17.06 -22.40
N GLU A 180 -11.12 -17.05 -21.10
CA GLU A 180 -12.26 -16.98 -20.18
C GLU A 180 -13.02 -15.67 -20.32
N PHE A 181 -12.33 -14.55 -20.52
CA PHE A 181 -12.94 -13.24 -20.73
C PHE A 181 -13.46 -13.06 -22.17
N SER A 182 -12.82 -13.72 -23.15
CA SER A 182 -13.21 -13.64 -24.57
C SER A 182 -14.39 -14.53 -24.91
N GLY A 183 -14.70 -15.54 -24.09
CA GLY A 183 -15.80 -16.50 -24.29
C GLY A 183 -17.17 -16.03 -23.80
N VAL A 184 -17.25 -14.94 -23.05
CA VAL A 184 -18.48 -14.45 -22.43
C VAL A 184 -19.11 -13.34 -23.27
N ASP A 185 -20.40 -13.46 -23.47
CA ASP A 185 -21.44 -12.64 -24.08
C ASP A 185 -21.08 -11.33 -24.84
N VAL A 186 -21.95 -10.96 -25.81
CA VAL A 186 -21.83 -9.78 -26.70
C VAL A 186 -21.58 -8.46 -25.96
N LEU A 187 -22.12 -8.29 -24.74
CA LEU A 187 -21.90 -7.12 -23.88
C LEU A 187 -20.47 -7.06 -23.34
N ALA A 188 -19.89 -8.19 -22.92
CA ALA A 188 -18.51 -8.27 -22.50
C ALA A 188 -17.56 -7.97 -23.67
N ARG A 189 -17.86 -8.46 -24.88
CA ARG A 189 -17.10 -8.13 -26.10
C ARG A 189 -17.09 -6.64 -26.42
N GLN A 190 -18.20 -5.91 -26.20
CA GLN A 190 -18.24 -4.45 -26.39
C GLN A 190 -17.39 -3.70 -25.36
N SER A 191 -17.34 -4.17 -24.12
CA SER A 191 -16.48 -3.60 -23.07
C SER A 191 -15.01 -3.90 -23.36
N ILE A 192 -14.67 -5.10 -23.81
CA ILE A 192 -13.32 -5.49 -24.23
C ILE A 192 -12.89 -4.73 -25.48
N ALA A 193 -13.76 -4.53 -26.47
CA ALA A 193 -13.47 -3.73 -27.65
C ALA A 193 -13.13 -2.27 -27.31
N LYS A 194 -13.72 -1.72 -26.22
CA LYS A 194 -13.38 -0.42 -25.66
C LYS A 194 -12.15 -0.43 -24.74
N GLY A 195 -11.55 -1.61 -24.47
CA GLY A 195 -10.41 -1.77 -23.59
C GLY A 195 -10.70 -1.44 -22.12
N VAL A 196 -11.94 -1.63 -21.68
CA VAL A 196 -12.38 -1.35 -20.30
C VAL A 196 -12.80 -2.67 -19.63
N CYS A 197 -11.94 -3.19 -18.72
CA CYS A 197 -12.34 -4.18 -17.73
C CYS A 197 -12.68 -3.43 -16.45
N GLY A 198 -13.94 -3.25 -16.15
CA GLY A 198 -14.41 -2.47 -15.01
C GLY A 198 -14.28 -3.22 -13.69
N GLU A 199 -14.64 -4.51 -13.70
CA GLU A 199 -14.73 -5.36 -12.52
C GLU A 199 -14.37 -6.82 -12.87
N VAL A 200 -13.67 -7.50 -11.97
CA VAL A 200 -13.29 -8.91 -12.08
C VAL A 200 -13.45 -9.55 -10.70
N PHE A 201 -14.24 -10.63 -10.59
CA PHE A 201 -14.55 -11.31 -9.31
C PHE A 201 -14.99 -10.34 -8.21
N GLY A 202 -15.90 -9.40 -8.49
CA GLY A 202 -16.36 -8.41 -7.52
C GLY A 202 -15.32 -7.32 -7.16
N MET A 203 -14.16 -7.33 -7.81
CA MET A 203 -13.08 -6.36 -7.53
C MET A 203 -13.01 -5.28 -8.61
N ASN A 204 -12.99 -4.02 -8.20
CA ASN A 204 -12.82 -2.89 -9.11
C ASN A 204 -11.40 -2.85 -9.68
N VAL A 205 -11.26 -2.93 -11.00
CA VAL A 205 -9.97 -2.96 -11.67
C VAL A 205 -9.38 -1.57 -11.84
N VAL A 206 -8.16 -1.38 -11.32
CA VAL A 206 -7.39 -0.13 -11.47
C VAL A 206 -6.11 -0.43 -12.24
N ARG A 207 -6.02 0.08 -13.47
CA ARG A 207 -4.82 -0.07 -14.29
C ARG A 207 -3.75 0.92 -13.86
N VAL A 208 -2.60 0.40 -13.41
CA VAL A 208 -1.47 1.16 -12.89
C VAL A 208 -0.24 0.98 -13.78
N PRO A 209 0.54 2.03 -14.09
CA PRO A 209 1.82 1.88 -14.77
C PRO A 209 2.79 1.00 -13.96
N LYS A 210 3.59 0.17 -14.65
CA LYS A 210 4.58 -0.71 -13.99
C LYS A 210 5.51 0.03 -13.03
N SER A 211 5.83 1.28 -13.31
CA SER A 211 6.73 2.11 -12.48
C SER A 211 6.16 2.52 -11.12
N TYR A 212 4.86 2.30 -10.87
CA TYR A 212 4.21 2.63 -9.59
C TYR A 212 4.23 1.47 -8.61
N LEU A 213 4.19 0.23 -9.10
CA LEU A 213 4.33 -0.95 -8.25
C LEU A 213 5.82 -1.27 -8.04
N PRO A 214 6.18 -1.86 -6.89
CA PRO A 214 7.54 -2.36 -6.65
C PRO A 214 7.97 -3.36 -7.73
N GLU A 215 9.28 -3.46 -7.93
CA GLU A 215 9.82 -4.44 -8.89
C GLU A 215 9.44 -5.86 -8.50
N GLY A 216 9.04 -6.66 -9.49
CA GLY A 216 8.60 -8.05 -9.30
C GLY A 216 7.16 -8.21 -8.82
N VAL A 217 6.40 -7.15 -8.57
CA VAL A 217 4.98 -7.23 -8.24
C VAL A 217 4.16 -7.27 -9.52
N TYR A 218 3.33 -8.29 -9.67
CA TYR A 218 2.44 -8.45 -10.82
C TYR A 218 1.12 -7.72 -10.62
N PHE A 219 0.48 -7.92 -9.46
CA PHE A 219 -0.71 -7.19 -9.06
C PHE A 219 -0.85 -7.11 -7.53
N LEU A 220 -1.69 -6.20 -7.09
CA LEU A 220 -2.06 -5.96 -5.69
C LEU A 220 -3.57 -5.90 -5.59
N VAL A 221 -4.15 -6.64 -4.64
CA VAL A 221 -5.54 -6.48 -4.24
C VAL A 221 -5.55 -5.79 -2.88
N ALA A 222 -6.41 -4.80 -2.71
CA ALA A 222 -6.59 -4.14 -1.43
C ALA A 222 -8.06 -3.77 -1.21
N HIS A 223 -8.58 -4.10 -0.03
CA HIS A 223 -9.86 -3.59 0.44
C HIS A 223 -9.67 -2.17 0.98
N LYS A 224 -10.62 -1.27 0.67
CA LYS A 224 -10.55 0.15 1.05
C LYS A 224 -10.26 0.35 2.55
N ASP A 225 -10.96 -0.38 3.42
CA ASP A 225 -10.86 -0.22 4.87
C ASP A 225 -9.63 -0.89 5.50
N ALA A 226 -8.85 -1.64 4.74
CA ALA A 226 -7.61 -2.25 5.20
C ALA A 226 -6.38 -1.34 5.04
N VAL A 227 -6.46 -0.36 4.13
CA VAL A 227 -5.33 0.51 3.78
C VAL A 227 -5.61 1.96 4.15
N LEU A 228 -4.58 2.64 4.66
CA LEU A 228 -4.62 4.04 5.07
C LEU A 228 -3.52 4.82 4.37
N MET A 229 -3.82 6.05 3.97
CA MET A 229 -2.83 7.02 3.46
C MET A 229 -3.11 8.40 4.05
N PRO A 230 -2.81 8.60 5.34
CA PRO A 230 -3.05 9.88 6.00
C PRO A 230 -2.07 10.95 5.51
N TYR A 231 -2.60 12.14 5.27
CA TYR A 231 -1.84 13.36 5.05
C TYR A 231 -2.02 14.29 6.23
N LYS A 232 -0.92 14.67 6.88
CA LYS A 232 -0.92 15.61 8.00
C LYS A 232 -0.67 17.04 7.55
N ILE A 233 0.23 17.22 6.59
CA ILE A 233 0.55 18.51 5.98
C ILE A 233 0.50 18.30 4.47
N ALA A 234 -0.29 19.10 3.80
CA ALA A 234 -0.30 19.25 2.35
C ALA A 234 -0.38 20.75 2.07
N ASP A 235 0.70 21.46 2.37
CA ASP A 235 0.77 22.92 2.30
C ASP A 235 1.65 23.33 1.12
N ALA A 236 1.20 24.35 0.40
CA ALA A 236 1.98 24.96 -0.66
C ALA A 236 1.76 26.48 -0.63
N LYS A 237 2.85 27.23 -0.72
CA LYS A 237 2.86 28.70 -0.63
C LYS A 237 3.58 29.28 -1.84
N VAL A 238 3.06 30.39 -2.31
CA VAL A 238 3.69 31.24 -3.30
C VAL A 238 4.04 32.55 -2.63
N HIS A 239 5.32 32.90 -2.61
CA HIS A 239 5.82 34.18 -2.09
C HIS A 239 6.18 35.05 -3.29
N GLU A 240 5.65 36.28 -3.30
CA GLU A 240 6.01 37.29 -4.30
C GLU A 240 7.18 38.11 -3.78
N ASP A 241 8.21 38.29 -4.61
CA ASP A 241 9.42 39.07 -4.32
C ASP A 241 10.02 38.81 -2.90
N PRO A 242 10.28 37.54 -2.49
CA PRO A 242 10.88 37.25 -1.19
C PRO A 242 12.33 37.74 -1.14
N VAL A 243 12.87 37.89 0.08
CA VAL A 243 14.25 38.37 0.30
C VAL A 243 15.25 37.51 -0.49
N GLY A 244 16.02 38.16 -1.37
CA GLY A 244 17.08 37.51 -2.16
C GLY A 244 16.61 36.92 -3.50
N VAL A 245 15.32 37.00 -3.84
CA VAL A 245 14.78 36.57 -5.15
C VAL A 245 13.91 37.67 -5.72
N SER A 246 14.20 38.08 -6.97
CA SER A 246 13.32 38.98 -7.72
C SER A 246 12.36 38.12 -8.55
N GLY A 247 11.11 38.01 -8.09
CA GLY A 247 10.09 37.17 -8.73
C GLY A 247 9.32 36.31 -7.74
N ALA A 248 8.84 35.13 -8.15
CA ALA A 248 8.06 34.24 -7.31
C ALA A 248 8.90 33.09 -6.75
N LEU A 249 8.71 32.79 -5.45
CA LEU A 249 9.22 31.60 -4.78
C LEU A 249 8.03 30.70 -4.44
N ILE A 250 8.06 29.47 -4.89
CA ILE A 250 7.04 28.46 -4.66
C ILE A 250 7.62 27.41 -3.72
N GLU A 251 6.98 27.22 -2.59
CA GLU A 251 7.36 26.22 -1.59
C GLU A 251 6.21 25.26 -1.34
N GLY A 252 6.50 23.98 -1.19
CA GLY A 252 5.52 22.99 -0.81
C GLY A 252 6.09 21.99 0.19
N ARG A 253 5.26 21.54 1.12
CA ARG A 253 5.59 20.52 2.09
C ARG A 253 4.48 19.51 2.22
N HIS A 254 4.86 18.22 2.15
CA HIS A 254 3.96 17.09 2.28
C HIS A 254 4.45 16.18 3.42
N TYR A 255 3.62 16.04 4.45
CA TYR A 255 3.89 15.11 5.54
C TYR A 255 2.80 14.05 5.56
N TYR A 256 3.17 12.84 5.12
CA TYR A 256 2.25 11.72 4.89
C TYR A 256 2.91 10.39 5.23
N ASP A 257 2.11 9.33 5.30
CA ASP A 257 2.60 7.94 5.30
C ASP A 257 1.54 7.01 4.70
N ALA A 258 1.84 5.71 4.67
CA ALA A 258 0.92 4.69 4.19
C ALA A 258 1.02 3.44 5.07
N TYR A 259 -0.13 2.91 5.47
CA TYR A 259 -0.23 1.78 6.40
C TYR A 259 -1.25 0.76 5.94
N VAL A 260 -1.06 -0.47 6.41
CA VAL A 260 -2.08 -1.51 6.43
C VAL A 260 -2.47 -1.73 7.89
N LEU A 261 -3.77 -1.78 8.17
CA LEU A 261 -4.28 -2.08 9.50
C LEU A 261 -4.08 -3.55 9.83
N GLY A 262 -3.41 -3.87 10.93
CA GLY A 262 -3.10 -5.24 11.33
C GLY A 262 -4.36 -6.11 11.51
N ALA A 263 -5.41 -5.55 12.11
CA ALA A 263 -6.70 -6.23 12.25
C ALA A 263 -7.42 -6.54 10.92
N LYS A 264 -7.08 -5.84 9.84
CA LYS A 264 -7.69 -5.95 8.51
C LYS A 264 -6.68 -6.36 7.44
N CYS A 265 -5.49 -6.84 7.84
CA CYS A 265 -4.40 -7.16 6.90
C CYS A 265 -4.78 -8.25 5.88
N GLY A 266 -5.69 -9.17 6.23
CA GLY A 266 -6.26 -10.14 5.29
C GLY A 266 -6.93 -9.51 4.06
N GLY A 267 -7.34 -8.24 4.15
CA GLY A 267 -7.87 -7.46 3.02
C GLY A 267 -6.82 -6.97 2.02
N VAL A 268 -5.55 -7.32 2.20
CA VAL A 268 -4.46 -6.94 1.28
C VAL A 268 -3.70 -8.18 0.83
N TYR A 269 -3.72 -8.42 -0.49
CA TYR A 269 -3.04 -9.54 -1.13
C TYR A 269 -2.13 -9.04 -2.26
N ALA A 270 -0.89 -9.50 -2.29
CA ALA A 270 0.08 -9.17 -3.33
C ALA A 270 0.59 -10.43 -4.04
N LEU A 271 0.58 -10.43 -5.37
CA LEU A 271 1.24 -11.46 -6.16
C LEU A 271 2.59 -10.95 -6.67
N VAL A 272 3.65 -11.64 -6.29
CA VAL A 272 5.02 -11.25 -6.61
C VAL A 272 5.77 -12.36 -7.37
N ALA A 273 6.89 -12.01 -7.97
CA ALA A 273 7.74 -12.97 -8.68
C ALA A 273 8.41 -13.94 -7.70
N THR A 274 8.60 -15.18 -8.15
CA THR A 274 9.25 -16.25 -7.39
C THR A 274 10.65 -15.83 -6.91
N GLY A 275 10.95 -16.11 -5.64
CA GLY A 275 12.23 -15.80 -4.99
C GLY A 275 12.32 -14.39 -4.38
N LEU A 276 11.26 -13.59 -4.46
CA LEU A 276 11.20 -12.25 -3.87
C LEU A 276 10.57 -12.20 -2.48
N VAL A 277 10.07 -13.30 -1.95
CA VAL A 277 9.58 -13.38 -0.57
C VAL A 277 10.62 -14.07 0.30
N SER A 278 10.82 -13.56 1.51
CA SER A 278 11.71 -14.19 2.48
C SER A 278 11.15 -15.55 2.90
N ALA A 279 12.01 -16.52 3.16
CA ALA A 279 11.57 -17.83 3.61
C ALA A 279 10.84 -17.73 4.95
N LYS A 280 9.80 -18.54 5.15
CA LYS A 280 9.09 -18.61 6.41
C LYS A 280 10.02 -19.15 7.50
N PRO A 281 10.19 -18.48 8.66
CA PRO A 281 11.03 -18.99 9.73
C PRO A 281 10.42 -20.26 10.33
N VAL A 282 11.28 -21.11 10.91
CA VAL A 282 10.85 -22.35 11.58
C VAL A 282 10.95 -22.18 13.08
N ILE A 283 9.88 -22.47 13.81
CA ILE A 283 9.82 -22.42 15.26
C ILE A 283 9.79 -23.87 15.77
N SER A 284 10.76 -24.22 16.63
CA SER A 284 10.83 -25.56 17.24
C SER A 284 11.47 -25.47 18.61
N GLY A 285 10.78 -26.04 19.62
CA GLY A 285 11.25 -26.06 21.01
C GLY A 285 11.57 -24.65 21.57
N GLY A 286 10.77 -23.66 21.21
CA GLY A 286 10.95 -22.26 21.62
C GLY A 286 12.12 -21.54 20.92
N LYS A 287 12.77 -22.15 19.94
CA LYS A 287 13.82 -21.52 19.14
C LYS A 287 13.30 -21.20 17.73
N ILE A 288 13.76 -20.08 17.20
CA ILE A 288 13.42 -19.66 15.85
C ILE A 288 14.67 -19.79 14.96
N THR A 289 14.52 -20.44 13.81
CA THR A 289 15.58 -20.57 12.80
C THR A 289 15.19 -19.87 11.51
N GLY A 290 16.11 -19.10 10.94
CA GLY A 290 15.94 -18.35 9.71
C GLY A 290 17.25 -17.71 9.27
N SER A 291 17.34 -17.32 7.99
CA SER A 291 18.55 -16.76 7.36
C SER A 291 18.59 -15.21 7.41
N GLY A 292 17.51 -14.56 7.82
CA GLY A 292 17.39 -13.10 7.86
C GLY A 292 17.12 -12.52 9.25
N SER A 293 16.71 -11.27 9.28
CA SER A 293 16.25 -10.63 10.52
C SER A 293 14.86 -11.14 10.88
N VAL A 294 14.73 -11.69 12.08
CA VAL A 294 13.48 -12.27 12.59
C VAL A 294 12.90 -11.36 13.66
N ARG A 295 11.62 -11.08 13.55
CA ARG A 295 10.83 -10.45 14.64
C ARG A 295 9.75 -11.42 15.11
N TYR A 296 9.46 -11.37 16.41
CA TYR A 296 8.52 -12.30 17.04
C TYR A 296 7.66 -11.62 18.09
N THR A 297 6.55 -12.27 18.42
CA THR A 297 5.66 -11.95 19.55
C THR A 297 5.43 -13.20 20.39
N LEU A 298 5.11 -13.01 21.67
CA LEU A 298 4.83 -14.09 22.64
C LEU A 298 3.35 -14.13 23.07
N ASP A 299 2.63 -13.06 22.76
CA ASP A 299 1.22 -12.81 23.08
C ASP A 299 0.24 -13.33 22.01
N GLY A 300 0.74 -14.03 20.97
CA GLY A 300 -0.06 -14.52 19.86
C GLY A 300 -0.48 -13.44 18.84
N SER A 301 -0.08 -12.17 19.01
CA SER A 301 -0.33 -11.11 18.03
C SER A 301 0.52 -11.28 16.77
N ASP A 302 0.13 -10.63 15.65
CA ASP A 302 0.93 -10.66 14.43
C ASP A 302 2.16 -9.74 14.58
N PRO A 303 3.40 -10.26 14.53
CA PRO A 303 4.62 -9.49 14.77
C PRO A 303 4.92 -8.46 13.67
N ARG A 304 4.18 -8.45 12.57
CA ARG A 304 4.32 -7.44 11.50
C ARG A 304 3.66 -6.11 11.87
N TYR A 305 2.66 -6.14 12.75
CA TYR A 305 1.82 -4.98 13.07
C TYR A 305 1.82 -4.63 14.56
N SER A 306 2.06 -5.58 15.45
CA SER A 306 2.04 -5.36 16.90
C SER A 306 3.23 -4.54 17.38
N ASP A 307 3.02 -3.65 18.34
CA ASP A 307 4.08 -2.91 19.04
C ASP A 307 4.82 -3.78 20.06
N SER A 308 4.25 -4.93 20.46
CA SER A 308 4.90 -5.95 21.32
C SER A 308 6.00 -6.75 20.61
N ALA A 309 6.12 -6.61 19.27
CA ALA A 309 7.07 -7.37 18.47
C ALA A 309 8.52 -7.01 18.79
N LYS A 310 9.35 -8.05 19.04
CA LYS A 310 10.74 -7.96 19.41
C LYS A 310 11.66 -8.56 18.35
N ASP A 311 12.88 -8.06 18.25
CA ASP A 311 13.90 -8.64 17.39
C ASP A 311 14.46 -9.91 18.04
N TYR A 312 14.57 -11.00 17.27
CA TYR A 312 15.05 -12.28 17.76
C TYR A 312 16.58 -12.32 17.81
N THR A 313 17.11 -12.68 18.97
CA THR A 313 18.54 -12.97 19.13
C THR A 313 18.79 -14.45 18.89
N ALA A 314 19.71 -14.77 18.00
CA ALA A 314 20.02 -16.16 17.63
C ALA A 314 20.27 -17.05 18.86
N ASN A 315 19.70 -18.25 18.83
CA ASN A 315 19.75 -19.27 19.89
C ASN A 315 18.99 -18.93 21.20
N ALA A 316 18.30 -17.80 21.30
CA ALA A 316 17.43 -17.54 22.43
C ALA A 316 16.30 -18.56 22.47
N VAL A 317 16.00 -19.07 23.67
CA VAL A 317 14.84 -19.95 23.92
C VAL A 317 13.72 -19.06 24.42
N LEU A 318 12.60 -19.09 23.71
CA LEU A 318 11.44 -18.29 23.99
C LEU A 318 10.35 -19.15 24.64
N THR A 319 9.56 -18.54 25.48
CA THR A 319 8.36 -19.15 26.08
C THR A 319 7.18 -18.26 25.77
N ALA A 320 6.16 -18.82 25.12
CA ALA A 320 4.93 -18.09 24.85
C ALA A 320 4.20 -17.74 26.16
N GLU A 321 3.40 -16.70 26.15
CA GLU A 321 2.49 -16.39 27.23
C GLU A 321 1.42 -17.48 27.38
N SER A 322 0.86 -17.60 28.57
CA SER A 322 -0.10 -18.67 28.85
C SER A 322 -1.29 -18.67 27.90
N GLY A 323 -1.47 -19.78 27.17
CA GLY A 323 -2.53 -19.92 26.18
C GLY A 323 -2.22 -19.30 24.81
N CYS A 324 -1.07 -18.66 24.63
CA CYS A 324 -0.65 -18.06 23.38
C CYS A 324 0.38 -18.92 22.63
N LYS A 325 0.56 -18.62 21.34
CA LYS A 325 1.60 -19.22 20.50
C LYS A 325 2.67 -18.18 20.18
N ILE A 326 3.90 -18.65 20.03
CA ILE A 326 4.98 -17.81 19.48
C ILE A 326 4.65 -17.58 18.01
N ARG A 327 4.61 -16.33 17.59
CA ARG A 327 4.50 -15.93 16.19
C ARG A 327 5.76 -15.23 15.74
N ALA A 328 6.23 -15.52 14.53
CA ALA A 328 7.43 -14.91 14.00
C ALA A 328 7.36 -14.74 12.49
N TYR A 329 8.00 -13.68 11.99
CA TYR A 329 8.26 -13.50 10.57
C TYR A 329 9.71 -13.11 10.33
N MET A 330 10.16 -13.25 9.10
CA MET A 330 11.53 -12.99 8.70
C MET A 330 11.58 -11.98 7.55
N THR A 331 12.62 -11.16 7.56
CA THR A 331 12.95 -10.26 6.47
C THR A 331 14.36 -10.45 6.00
N GLU A 332 14.57 -10.56 4.69
CA GLU A 332 15.88 -10.60 4.03
C GLU A 332 16.06 -9.34 3.18
N THR A 333 17.30 -8.89 3.05
CA THR A 333 17.60 -7.70 2.24
C THR A 333 17.20 -7.92 0.77
N GLY A 334 16.43 -7.01 0.22
CA GLY A 334 15.97 -7.06 -1.18
C GLY A 334 14.75 -7.96 -1.42
N LYS A 335 14.18 -8.56 -0.38
CA LYS A 335 12.98 -9.39 -0.48
C LYS A 335 11.81 -8.79 0.33
N PHE A 336 10.62 -9.21 0.00
CA PHE A 336 9.42 -8.94 0.80
C PHE A 336 9.40 -9.80 2.07
N PRO A 337 8.68 -9.37 3.12
CA PRO A 337 8.56 -10.14 4.36
C PRO A 337 7.96 -11.53 4.12
N SER A 338 8.38 -12.48 4.94
CA SER A 338 7.81 -13.84 4.92
C SER A 338 6.39 -13.88 5.46
N ALA A 339 5.68 -14.97 5.18
CA ALA A 339 4.49 -15.33 5.94
C ALA A 339 4.85 -15.56 7.42
N VAL A 340 3.87 -15.35 8.31
CA VAL A 340 4.04 -15.56 9.76
C VAL A 340 4.10 -17.05 10.06
N ALA A 341 5.09 -17.46 10.83
CA ALA A 341 5.20 -18.78 11.43
C ALA A 341 4.54 -18.79 12.81
N GLU A 342 3.94 -19.91 13.17
CA GLU A 342 3.40 -20.18 14.50
C GLU A 342 4.06 -21.43 15.08
N GLY A 343 4.35 -21.42 16.40
CA GLY A 343 4.97 -22.53 17.09
C GLY A 343 4.72 -22.57 18.59
#